data_2fcecf946c71c1fea57db9049ddc83a4
#
_entry.id   2fcecf946c71c1fea57db9049ddc83a4
#
_cell.length_a   1.000
_cell.length_b   1.000
_cell.length_c   1.000
_cell.angle_alpha   90.00
_cell.angle_beta   90.00
_cell.angle_gamma   90.00
#
_symmetry.space_group_name_H-M   'P 1'
#
loop_
_entity.id
_entity.type
_entity.pdbx_description
1 polymer ?
#
loop_
_entity_poly.entity_id
_entity_poly.type
_entity_poly.pdbx_seq_one_letter_code
_entity_poly.pdbx_strand_id
1 'polypeptide(L)'
;MLGDVYKVEYLETFRTELDKAADYIAFELENVPAAEKLLSDVEAAIADASSAPLILRPYGTDPESGDVYYRILVGNYSVFYIVIGNGMEVRWFRYTPSTQPLIENPPYADSDPLGVWRKKKGEKEGQR
;
A
#
# COMPACT_ATOMS: atom_id res chain seq x y z
N MET A 1 -2.88 -8.86 -27.22
CA MET A 1 -3.18 -8.64 -27.10
C MET A 1 -3.00 -7.84 -26.44
N LEU A 2 -2.78 -7.60 -26.74
CA LEU A 2 -2.68 -6.74 -26.30
C LEU A 2 -3.47 -6.32 -25.39
N GLY A 3 -3.49 -5.59 -24.92
CA GLY A 3 -4.44 -5.10 -24.04
C GLY A 3 -4.85 -5.98 -22.91
N ASP A 4 -4.10 -6.93 -22.71
CA ASP A 4 -4.39 -7.83 -21.61
C ASP A 4 -4.20 -7.09 -20.30
N VAL A 5 -5.23 -7.16 -19.45
CA VAL A 5 -5.19 -6.56 -18.15
C VAL A 5 -5.00 -7.65 -17.13
N TYR A 6 -4.09 -7.45 -16.20
CA TYR A 6 -3.87 -8.42 -15.16
C TYR A 6 -5.11 -8.50 -14.27
N LYS A 7 -5.38 -9.68 -13.78
CA LYS A 7 -6.50 -9.89 -12.91
C LYS A 7 -6.15 -9.39 -11.52
N VAL A 8 -6.93 -8.44 -11.03
CA VAL A 8 -6.64 -7.82 -9.74
C VAL A 8 -7.38 -8.55 -8.64
N GLU A 9 -6.67 -8.90 -7.61
CA GLU A 9 -7.26 -9.48 -6.41
C GLU A 9 -6.81 -8.68 -5.21
N TYR A 10 -7.71 -8.55 -4.24
CA TYR A 10 -7.46 -7.75 -3.06
C TYR A 10 -7.44 -8.64 -1.84
N LEU A 11 -6.35 -8.58 -1.09
CA LEU A 11 -6.32 -9.30 0.18
C LEU A 11 -7.11 -8.53 1.21
N GLU A 12 -7.62 -9.26 2.17
CA GLU A 12 -8.41 -8.64 3.22
C GLU A 12 -7.60 -7.63 4.00
N THR A 13 -6.31 -7.89 4.19
CA THR A 13 -5.45 -6.94 4.87
C THR A 13 -5.46 -5.59 4.20
N PHE A 14 -5.37 -5.59 2.87
CA PHE A 14 -5.42 -4.33 2.14
C PHE A 14 -6.74 -3.61 2.37
N ARG A 15 -7.84 -4.36 2.27
CA ARG A 15 -9.15 -3.74 2.44
C ARG A 15 -9.32 -3.15 3.83
N THR A 16 -8.88 -3.89 4.84
CA THR A 16 -8.99 -3.43 6.20
C THR A 16 -8.18 -2.16 6.43
N GLU A 17 -6.98 -2.12 5.88
CA GLU A 17 -6.11 -0.96 6.08
C GLU A 17 -6.65 0.26 5.34
N LEU A 18 -7.17 0.05 4.15
CA LEU A 18 -7.76 1.15 3.40
C LEU A 18 -8.99 1.70 4.11
N ASP A 19 -9.83 0.79 4.61
CA ASP A 19 -11.02 1.22 5.32
C ASP A 19 -10.65 2.01 6.57
N LYS A 20 -9.63 1.57 7.29
CA LYS A 20 -9.22 2.30 8.50
C LYS A 20 -8.74 3.70 8.16
N ALA A 21 -8.00 3.83 7.07
CA ALA A 21 -7.51 5.16 6.66
C ALA A 21 -8.66 6.06 6.27
N ALA A 22 -9.61 5.52 5.50
CA ALA A 22 -10.76 6.31 5.08
C ALA A 22 -11.61 6.71 6.27
N ASP A 23 -11.81 5.79 7.20
CA ASP A 23 -12.60 6.10 8.40
C ASP A 23 -11.91 7.17 9.23
N TYR A 24 -10.61 7.09 9.35
CA TYR A 24 -9.87 8.09 10.10
C TYR A 24 -10.09 9.48 9.49
N ILE A 25 -10.01 9.58 8.17
CA ILE A 25 -10.20 10.85 7.50
C ILE A 25 -11.64 11.34 7.66
N ALA A 26 -12.59 10.43 7.48
CA ALA A 26 -13.99 10.82 7.51
C ALA A 26 -14.42 11.25 8.90
N PHE A 27 -14.00 10.52 9.93
CA PHE A 27 -14.53 10.74 11.26
C PHE A 27 -13.60 11.51 12.18
N GLU A 28 -12.32 11.16 12.20
CA GLU A 28 -11.40 11.86 13.06
C GLU A 28 -11.06 13.23 12.50
N LEU A 29 -10.86 13.33 11.21
CA LEU A 29 -10.58 14.60 10.58
C LEU A 29 -11.83 15.28 10.07
N GLU A 30 -12.98 14.64 10.23
CA GLU A 30 -14.28 15.21 9.86
C GLU A 30 -14.29 15.69 8.42
N ASN A 31 -13.78 14.85 7.53
CA ASN A 31 -13.67 15.23 6.13
C ASN A 31 -14.11 14.09 5.24
N VAL A 32 -15.43 13.89 5.15
CA VAL A 32 -15.98 12.81 4.35
C VAL A 32 -15.61 12.94 2.87
N PRO A 33 -15.67 14.14 2.25
CA PRO A 33 -15.25 14.23 0.85
C PRO A 33 -13.81 13.77 0.62
N ALA A 34 -12.92 14.08 1.54
CA ALA A 34 -11.52 13.65 1.39
C ALA A 34 -11.41 12.13 1.51
N ALA A 35 -12.21 11.52 2.38
CA ALA A 35 -12.20 10.07 2.49
C ALA A 35 -12.68 9.42 1.20
N GLU A 36 -13.73 9.97 0.62
CA GLU A 36 -14.26 9.45 -0.64
C GLU A 36 -13.26 9.63 -1.78
N LYS A 37 -12.57 10.75 -1.77
CA LYS A 37 -11.56 10.99 -2.78
C LYS A 37 -10.41 10.00 -2.65
N LEU A 38 -10.01 9.68 -1.44
CA LEU A 38 -8.95 8.70 -1.24
C LEU A 38 -9.36 7.35 -1.83
N LEU A 39 -10.57 6.89 -1.52
CA LEU A 39 -11.02 5.61 -2.04
C LEU A 39 -11.06 5.60 -3.55
N SER A 40 -11.54 6.68 -4.14
CA SER A 40 -11.63 6.79 -5.58
C SER A 40 -10.25 6.84 -6.23
N ASP A 41 -9.33 7.60 -5.64
CA ASP A 41 -7.98 7.72 -6.18
C ASP A 41 -7.24 6.40 -6.11
N VAL A 42 -7.42 5.66 -5.01
CA VAL A 42 -6.77 4.37 -4.87
C VAL A 42 -7.29 3.40 -5.92
N GLU A 43 -8.60 3.37 -6.10
CA GLU A 43 -9.20 2.47 -7.06
C GLU A 43 -8.70 2.78 -8.47
N ALA A 44 -8.65 4.05 -8.83
CA ALA A 44 -8.20 4.46 -10.15
C ALA A 44 -6.73 4.10 -10.35
N ALA A 45 -5.91 4.30 -9.32
CA ALA A 45 -4.49 4.03 -9.45
C ALA A 45 -4.23 2.54 -9.63
N ILE A 46 -4.99 1.71 -8.94
CA ILE A 46 -4.82 0.26 -9.07
C ILE A 46 -5.28 -0.20 -10.45
N ALA A 47 -6.40 0.34 -10.92
CA ALA A 47 -6.89 -0.01 -12.24
C ALA A 47 -5.86 0.36 -13.31
N ASP A 48 -5.25 1.52 -13.16
CA ASP A 48 -4.24 1.97 -14.10
C ASP A 48 -3.03 1.05 -14.08
N ALA A 49 -2.58 0.67 -12.89
CA ALA A 49 -1.41 -0.18 -12.76
C ALA A 49 -1.68 -1.58 -13.29
N SER A 50 -2.92 -2.03 -13.27
CA SER A 50 -3.23 -3.40 -13.67
C SER A 50 -2.99 -3.66 -15.14
N SER A 51 -2.87 -2.61 -15.94
CA SER A 51 -2.59 -2.80 -17.36
C SER A 51 -1.11 -3.08 -17.61
N ALA A 52 -0.24 -2.72 -16.67
CA ALA A 52 1.19 -2.98 -16.81
C ALA A 52 1.84 -3.03 -15.43
N PRO A 53 1.49 -4.03 -14.62
CA PRO A 53 1.94 -4.03 -13.21
C PRO A 53 3.43 -4.24 -13.04
N LEU A 54 4.12 -4.70 -14.06
CA LEU A 54 5.56 -4.95 -13.95
C LEU A 54 6.40 -3.79 -14.47
N ILE A 55 5.74 -2.70 -14.88
CA ILE A 55 6.50 -1.58 -15.42
C ILE A 55 7.15 -0.77 -14.33
N LEU A 56 6.62 -0.85 -13.12
CA LEU A 56 7.18 -0.11 -12.00
C LEU A 56 8.44 -0.80 -11.51
N ARG A 57 9.29 -0.02 -10.88
CA ARG A 57 10.48 -0.57 -10.29
C ARG A 57 10.10 -1.34 -9.03
N PRO A 58 10.69 -2.52 -8.82
CA PRO A 58 10.39 -3.24 -7.58
C PRO A 58 10.74 -2.41 -6.36
N TYR A 59 9.88 -2.48 -5.37
CA TYR A 59 10.08 -1.76 -4.12
C TYR A 59 10.96 -2.55 -3.16
N GLY A 60 10.75 -3.85 -3.10
CA GLY A 60 11.52 -4.69 -2.21
C GLY A 60 11.14 -6.13 -2.38
N THR A 61 11.83 -6.98 -1.65
CA THR A 61 11.61 -8.41 -1.70
C THR A 61 11.43 -8.93 -0.30
N ASP A 62 10.41 -9.75 -0.13
CA ASP A 62 10.17 -10.39 1.16
C ASP A 62 11.27 -11.43 1.38
N PRO A 63 12.07 -11.29 2.44
CA PRO A 63 13.19 -12.21 2.64
C PRO A 63 12.75 -13.64 2.90
N GLU A 64 11.55 -13.85 3.39
CA GLU A 64 11.11 -15.20 3.70
C GLU A 64 10.48 -15.90 2.50
N SER A 65 9.60 -15.20 1.80
CA SER A 65 8.88 -15.82 0.70
C SER A 65 9.54 -15.62 -0.64
N GLY A 66 10.39 -14.60 -0.75
CA GLY A 66 10.98 -14.26 -2.02
C GLY A 66 10.07 -13.44 -2.91
N ASP A 67 8.90 -13.08 -2.43
CA ASP A 67 7.97 -12.28 -3.22
C ASP A 67 8.56 -10.90 -3.49
N VAL A 68 8.42 -10.45 -4.72
CA VAL A 68 8.87 -9.13 -5.11
C VAL A 68 7.68 -8.19 -5.03
N TYR A 69 7.85 -7.12 -4.26
CA TYR A 69 6.77 -6.17 -4.04
C TYR A 69 6.95 -4.93 -4.89
N TYR A 70 5.84 -4.42 -5.36
CA TYR A 70 5.77 -3.18 -6.11
C TYR A 70 4.92 -2.19 -5.35
N ARG A 71 5.12 -0.92 -5.63
CA ARG A 71 4.44 0.13 -4.89
C ARG A 71 3.81 1.12 -5.85
N ILE A 72 2.55 1.47 -5.56
CA ILE A 72 1.85 2.55 -6.26
C ILE A 72 1.69 3.69 -5.27
N LEU A 73 2.10 4.88 -5.65
CA LEU A 73 1.93 6.04 -4.80
C LEU A 73 0.58 6.69 -5.07
N VAL A 74 -0.14 6.97 -4.00
CA VAL A 74 -1.41 7.67 -4.07
C VAL A 74 -1.37 8.73 -2.99
N GLY A 75 -0.98 9.94 -3.36
CA GLY A 75 -0.79 11.00 -2.39
C GLY A 75 0.29 10.60 -1.38
N ASN A 76 -0.06 10.61 -0.12
CA ASN A 76 0.87 10.23 0.94
C ASN A 76 0.73 8.78 1.34
N TYR A 77 0.11 7.98 0.49
CA TYR A 77 -0.10 6.57 0.78
C TYR A 77 0.56 5.72 -0.27
N SER A 78 0.82 4.48 0.08
CA SER A 78 1.37 3.50 -0.85
C SER A 78 0.49 2.27 -0.87
N VAL A 79 0.31 1.75 -2.06
CA VAL A 79 -0.38 0.49 -2.28
C VAL A 79 0.68 -0.52 -2.67
N PHE A 80 0.75 -1.63 -1.96
CA PHE A 80 1.75 -2.65 -2.25
C PHE A 80 1.10 -3.87 -2.86
N TYR A 81 1.71 -4.39 -3.93
CA TYR A 81 1.18 -5.55 -4.61
C TYR A 81 2.31 -6.45 -5.08
N ILE A 82 1.96 -7.69 -5.36
CA ILE A 82 2.87 -8.61 -6.03
C ILE A 82 2.19 -9.09 -7.29
N VAL A 83 2.96 -9.72 -8.15
CA VAL A 83 2.43 -10.27 -9.40
C VAL A 83 2.67 -11.76 -9.39
N ILE A 84 1.61 -12.53 -9.61
CA ILE A 84 1.68 -13.97 -9.67
C ILE A 84 1.01 -14.37 -10.98
N GLY A 85 1.83 -14.88 -11.94
CA GLY A 85 1.30 -15.18 -13.25
C GLY A 85 0.74 -13.93 -13.90
N ASN A 86 -0.53 -13.97 -14.27
CA ASN A 86 -1.19 -12.78 -14.79
C ASN A 86 -2.12 -12.16 -13.76
N GLY A 87 -1.83 -12.41 -12.48
CA GLY A 87 -2.59 -11.83 -11.40
C GLY A 87 -1.82 -10.75 -10.70
N MET A 88 -2.53 -9.70 -10.32
CA MET A 88 -1.97 -8.62 -9.52
C MET A 88 -2.64 -8.68 -8.17
N GLU A 89 -1.88 -9.08 -7.18
CA GLU A 89 -2.42 -9.29 -5.85
C GLU A 89 -2.09 -8.10 -4.97
N VAL A 90 -3.10 -7.31 -4.62
CA VAL A 90 -2.93 -6.10 -3.84
C VAL A 90 -2.99 -6.47 -2.37
N ARG A 91 -1.91 -6.22 -1.65
CA ARG A 91 -1.74 -6.76 -0.32
C ARG A 91 -1.82 -5.77 0.82
N TRP A 92 -1.18 -4.61 0.68
CA TRP A 92 -1.12 -3.69 1.80
C TRP A 92 -1.33 -2.26 1.35
N PHE A 93 -1.82 -1.47 2.29
CA PHE A 93 -2.05 -0.05 2.12
C PHE A 93 -1.41 0.65 3.30
N ARG A 94 -0.51 1.58 3.06
CA ARG A 94 0.26 2.21 4.12
C ARG A 94 0.35 3.71 3.92
N TYR A 95 0.42 4.40 5.04
CA TYR A 95 0.69 5.83 5.02
C TYR A 95 2.20 6.01 4.90
N THR A 96 2.63 6.61 3.79
CA THR A 96 4.05 6.73 3.48
C THR A 96 4.33 8.11 2.92
N PRO A 97 4.22 9.14 3.76
CA PRO A 97 4.43 10.50 3.25
C PRO A 97 5.83 10.66 2.72
N SER A 98 5.95 11.44 1.63
CA SER A 98 7.25 11.65 1.02
C SER A 98 8.14 12.52 1.89
N THR A 99 7.54 13.42 2.65
CA THR A 99 8.28 14.26 3.55
C THR A 99 8.34 13.59 4.90
N GLN A 100 9.52 13.56 5.51
CA GLN A 100 9.63 12.92 6.80
C GLN A 100 8.73 13.64 7.79
N PRO A 101 7.73 12.97 8.30
CA PRO A 101 6.78 13.64 9.15
C PRO A 101 7.26 13.73 10.57
N LEU A 102 6.68 14.67 11.29
CA LEU A 102 6.86 14.72 12.71
C LEU A 102 6.03 13.67 13.40
N ILE A 103 5.00 13.19 12.71
CA ILE A 103 4.16 12.13 13.24
C ILE A 103 4.83 10.81 12.94
N GLU A 104 5.19 10.09 13.97
CA GLU A 104 5.95 8.86 13.78
C GLU A 104 5.07 7.64 13.65
N ASN A 105 3.92 7.64 14.29
CA ASN A 105 3.08 6.46 14.31
C ASN A 105 1.65 6.80 13.99
N PRO A 106 1.32 6.95 12.70
CA PRO A 106 -0.08 7.10 12.34
C PRO A 106 -0.86 5.90 12.85
N PRO A 107 -2.13 6.08 13.20
CA PRO A 107 -2.90 5.01 13.84
C PRO A 107 -2.92 3.70 13.07
N TYR A 108 -2.84 3.78 11.76
CA TYR A 108 -2.96 2.57 10.94
C TYR A 108 -1.61 2.09 10.41
N ALA A 109 -0.52 2.62 10.95
CA ALA A 109 0.81 2.25 10.45
C ALA A 109 1.49 1.22 11.34
N ASP A 110 0.80 0.72 12.35
CA ASP A 110 1.41 -0.21 13.28
C ASP A 110 1.79 -1.52 12.65
N SER A 111 0.99 -1.99 11.73
CA SER A 111 1.30 -3.27 11.11
C SER A 111 2.20 -3.03 9.93
N ASP A 112 3.22 -3.83 9.85
CA ASP A 112 4.22 -3.70 8.81
C ASP A 112 4.66 -5.09 8.43
N PRO A 113 3.84 -5.78 7.63
CA PRO A 113 4.10 -7.19 7.35
C PRO A 113 5.45 -7.46 6.75
N LEU A 114 5.98 -6.49 6.02
CA LEU A 114 7.29 -6.67 5.41
C LEU A 114 8.43 -6.30 6.33
N GLY A 115 8.15 -5.62 7.42
CA GLY A 115 9.20 -5.14 8.28
C GLY A 115 10.01 -4.04 7.65
N VAL A 116 9.47 -3.41 6.62
CA VAL A 116 10.22 -2.38 5.88
C VAL A 116 10.51 -1.19 6.76
N TRP A 117 9.52 -0.75 7.49
CA TRP A 117 9.69 0.44 8.33
C TRP A 117 10.63 0.16 9.49
N ARG A 118 10.44 -0.99 10.12
CA ARG A 118 11.22 -1.32 11.29
C ARG A 118 12.67 -1.56 10.97
N LYS A 119 12.92 -2.17 9.84
CA LYS A 119 14.28 -2.42 9.44
C LYS A 119 15.07 -1.14 9.30
N LYS A 120 14.41 -0.13 8.83
CA LYS A 120 15.09 1.13 8.66
C LYS A 120 15.46 1.75 9.97
N LYS A 121 14.76 1.39 11.02
CA LYS A 121 15.10 1.90 12.32
C LYS A 121 16.18 1.08 12.98
N GLY A 122 16.46 0.03 12.45
CA GLY A 122 17.49 -0.77 12.97
C GLY A 122 17.05 -1.89 13.82
N GLU A 123 16.83 -1.75 13.95
CA GLU A 123 16.74 -2.42 14.34
C GLU A 123 16.51 -2.92 15.04
N LYS A 124 16.54 -2.77 15.55
CA LYS A 124 16.39 -3.06 16.21
C LYS A 124 15.70 -3.43 16.72
N GLU A 125 15.55 -3.42 16.91
CA GLU A 125 14.86 -3.70 17.22
C GLU A 125 14.43 -4.31 17.57
N GLY A 126 14.64 -4.41 17.75
CA GLY A 126 14.39 -5.04 17.89
C GLY A 126 14.25 -5.38 18.60
N GLN A 127 14.66 -5.21 18.75
CA GLN A 127 14.75 -5.40 19.11
C GLN A 127 14.28 -5.26 19.85
N ARG A 128 14.30 -5.04 20.23
CA ARG A 128 13.93 -4.78 20.60
C ARG A 128 13.67 -4.85 20.90
#